data_5ad256a5fee313f6765d5b785c977acb
#
_entry.id   5ad256a5fee313f6765d5b785c977acb
#
_cell.length_a   1.000
_cell.length_b   1.000
_cell.length_c   1.000
_cell.angle_alpha   90.00
_cell.angle_beta   90.00
_cell.angle_gamma   90.00
#
_symmetry.space_group_name_H-M   'P 1'
#
loop_
_entity.id
_entity.type
_entity.pdbx_description
1 polymer ?
#
loop_
_entity_poly.entity_id
_entity_poly.type
_entity_poly.pdbx_seq_one_letter_code
_entity_poly.pdbx_strand_id
1 'polypeptide(L)'
;STQADTAAGRLATGSAQVADGVHAAAAQVDGLVAGVSGLPADLQTLTAYLTARAQAGDADAAQILAHLASTADRLPDAATLAAARQQLDALDTGARQVADGAAALHDGTAQVAAGAGSLRDGTRTLADGTAQVASGAQDVADGASRLVDGTGQLGAGTATLAGSLDDGAAQVPADDDSTRAARAAAIAEPVGLDATDRATAAGFGEGIAPFFLPLALFLGGVVTWMILRPVPPRALTTPARGARAALSGYAPALVMGIVQVVVLLTVLRVGVGLTPTHPVGALAFTVLVVAAFLAVQQMLLALLGTAAGRIATLALLVLQLASAGGTYPVETSPAFFRALHPLLPMSYGVDGLRALLTGNPDGRLWTAVAYLVTLLVASLAVTSWRAGRMRTWTLSRLHPALTI
;
A
#
# COMPACT_ATOMS: atom_id res chain seq x y z
N SER A 1 0.38 -0.95 -27.70
CA SER A 1 1.40 -1.76 -26.98
C SER A 1 1.90 -2.93 -27.82
N THR A 2 1.05 -3.70 -28.48
CA THR A 2 1.43 -4.88 -29.27
C THR A 2 2.38 -4.59 -30.43
N GLN A 3 2.28 -3.43 -31.10
CA GLN A 3 3.19 -3.06 -32.17
C GLN A 3 4.57 -2.69 -31.67
N ALA A 4 4.65 -1.93 -30.57
CA ALA A 4 5.92 -1.55 -29.96
C ALA A 4 6.67 -2.77 -29.39
N ASP A 5 5.96 -3.67 -28.75
CA ASP A 5 6.50 -4.91 -28.20
C ASP A 5 7.01 -5.84 -29.31
N THR A 6 6.22 -6.00 -30.40
CA THR A 6 6.64 -6.76 -31.57
C THR A 6 7.88 -6.13 -32.25
N ALA A 7 7.95 -4.79 -32.32
CA ALA A 7 9.07 -4.08 -32.90
C ALA A 7 10.33 -4.23 -32.03
N ALA A 8 10.22 -4.11 -30.72
CA ALA A 8 11.32 -4.34 -29.77
C ALA A 8 11.85 -5.78 -29.85
N GLY A 9 10.96 -6.77 -29.91
CA GLY A 9 11.34 -8.17 -30.07
C GLY A 9 12.06 -8.45 -31.39
N ARG A 10 11.60 -7.86 -32.49
CA ARG A 10 12.31 -7.96 -33.78
C ARG A 10 13.66 -7.29 -33.78
N LEU A 11 13.79 -6.14 -33.12
CA LEU A 11 15.02 -5.43 -32.96
C LEU A 11 16.04 -6.26 -32.14
N ALA A 12 15.61 -6.84 -31.01
CA ALA A 12 16.44 -7.70 -30.19
C ALA A 12 16.94 -8.92 -30.97
N THR A 13 16.05 -9.61 -31.70
CA THR A 13 16.43 -10.76 -32.55
C THR A 13 17.39 -10.36 -33.69
N GLY A 14 17.09 -9.27 -34.37
CA GLY A 14 17.93 -8.78 -35.44
C GLY A 14 19.34 -8.35 -34.96
N SER A 15 19.40 -7.70 -33.79
CA SER A 15 20.67 -7.29 -33.17
C SER A 15 21.52 -8.49 -32.73
N ALA A 16 20.89 -9.53 -32.17
CA ALA A 16 21.57 -10.77 -31.82
C ALA A 16 22.15 -11.46 -33.07
N GLN A 17 21.37 -11.53 -34.17
CA GLN A 17 21.85 -12.10 -35.44
C GLN A 17 23.07 -11.30 -36.02
N VAL A 18 23.05 -9.98 -35.90
CA VAL A 18 24.18 -9.15 -36.29
C VAL A 18 25.41 -9.44 -35.42
N ALA A 19 25.25 -9.53 -34.11
CA ALA A 19 26.32 -9.88 -33.18
C ALA A 19 26.94 -11.25 -33.52
N ASP A 20 26.10 -12.27 -33.76
CA ASP A 20 26.53 -13.62 -34.13
C ASP A 20 27.31 -13.58 -35.50
N GLY A 21 26.80 -12.83 -36.47
CA GLY A 21 27.47 -12.64 -37.77
C GLY A 21 28.82 -11.97 -37.65
N VAL A 22 28.92 -10.92 -36.82
CA VAL A 22 30.19 -10.23 -36.55
C VAL A 22 31.18 -11.15 -35.82
N HIS A 23 30.71 -11.94 -34.87
CA HIS A 23 31.53 -12.91 -34.15
C HIS A 23 32.08 -14.01 -35.11
N ALA A 24 31.27 -14.51 -36.02
CA ALA A 24 31.67 -15.46 -37.03
C ALA A 24 32.72 -14.84 -37.99
N ALA A 25 32.53 -13.59 -38.41
CA ALA A 25 33.53 -12.88 -39.25
C ALA A 25 34.85 -12.64 -38.50
N ALA A 26 34.79 -12.32 -37.21
CA ALA A 26 35.99 -12.19 -36.38
C ALA A 26 36.78 -13.50 -36.28
N ALA A 27 36.09 -14.62 -36.08
CA ALA A 27 36.71 -15.95 -36.05
C ALA A 27 37.38 -16.33 -37.39
N GLN A 28 36.80 -15.91 -38.53
CA GLN A 28 37.43 -16.10 -39.86
C GLN A 28 38.68 -15.25 -40.01
N VAL A 29 38.68 -13.99 -39.57
CA VAL A 29 39.86 -13.13 -39.56
C VAL A 29 40.96 -13.70 -38.67
N ASP A 30 40.61 -14.25 -37.49
CA ASP A 30 41.57 -14.94 -36.62
C ASP A 30 42.24 -16.12 -37.31
N GLY A 31 41.46 -16.92 -38.02
CA GLY A 31 41.98 -18.03 -38.82
C GLY A 31 42.95 -17.57 -39.90
N LEU A 32 42.62 -16.44 -40.57
CA LEU A 32 43.52 -15.83 -41.57
C LEU A 32 44.80 -15.26 -40.93
N VAL A 33 44.66 -14.57 -39.79
CA VAL A 33 45.81 -14.04 -39.02
C VAL A 33 46.75 -15.17 -38.61
N ALA A 34 46.22 -16.28 -38.08
CA ALA A 34 46.98 -17.44 -37.68
C ALA A 34 47.69 -18.09 -38.87
N GLY A 35 47.00 -18.21 -39.99
CA GLY A 35 47.60 -18.72 -41.25
C GLY A 35 48.73 -17.87 -41.78
N VAL A 36 48.53 -16.53 -41.82
CA VAL A 36 49.54 -15.58 -42.29
C VAL A 36 50.72 -15.47 -41.34
N SER A 37 50.49 -15.59 -40.00
CA SER A 37 51.55 -15.48 -39.00
C SER A 37 52.59 -16.63 -39.08
N GLY A 38 52.22 -17.79 -39.61
CA GLY A 38 53.11 -18.93 -39.81
C GLY A 38 53.96 -18.83 -41.11
N LEU A 39 53.46 -18.06 -42.06
CA LEU A 39 54.17 -17.92 -43.42
C LEU A 39 55.50 -17.24 -43.36
N PRO A 40 55.82 -16.20 -42.53
CA PRO A 40 57.10 -15.48 -42.61
C PRO A 40 58.36 -16.37 -42.42
N ALA A 41 58.26 -17.37 -41.50
CA ALA A 41 59.42 -18.23 -41.23
C ALA A 41 59.72 -19.17 -42.41
N ASP A 42 58.67 -19.78 -42.98
CA ASP A 42 58.81 -20.68 -44.14
C ASP A 42 59.21 -19.93 -45.39
N LEU A 43 58.65 -18.72 -45.62
CA LEU A 43 59.01 -17.85 -46.73
C LEU A 43 60.43 -17.31 -46.59
N GLN A 44 60.89 -16.96 -45.39
CA GLN A 44 62.30 -16.55 -45.18
C GLN A 44 63.28 -17.68 -45.52
N THR A 45 62.95 -18.90 -45.07
CA THR A 45 63.80 -20.09 -45.37
C THR A 45 63.83 -20.38 -46.87
N LEU A 46 62.65 -20.33 -47.52
CA LEU A 46 62.55 -20.53 -48.97
C LEU A 46 63.25 -19.42 -49.76
N THR A 47 63.03 -18.16 -49.32
CA THR A 47 63.69 -16.98 -49.96
C THR A 47 65.18 -17.05 -49.81
N ALA A 48 65.73 -17.42 -48.66
CA ALA A 48 67.17 -17.61 -48.48
C ALA A 48 67.68 -18.73 -49.34
N TYR A 49 67.01 -19.84 -49.45
CA TYR A 49 67.41 -20.95 -50.34
C TYR A 49 67.40 -20.54 -51.81
N LEU A 50 66.33 -19.89 -52.29
CA LEU A 50 66.16 -19.44 -53.64
C LEU A 50 67.19 -18.33 -53.99
N THR A 51 67.51 -17.44 -53.07
CA THR A 51 68.53 -16.39 -53.23
C THR A 51 69.91 -17.01 -53.44
N ALA A 52 70.29 -18.00 -52.65
CA ALA A 52 71.55 -18.70 -52.81
C ALA A 52 71.65 -19.41 -54.18
N ARG A 53 70.58 -19.99 -54.69
CA ARG A 53 70.53 -20.60 -56.02
C ARG A 53 70.54 -19.58 -57.14
N ALA A 54 69.85 -18.46 -57.05
CA ALA A 54 69.87 -17.39 -58.03
C ALA A 54 71.28 -16.74 -58.17
N GLN A 55 71.96 -16.59 -57.02
CA GLN A 55 73.36 -16.14 -57.00
C GLN A 55 74.33 -17.16 -57.64
N ALA A 56 73.96 -18.45 -57.60
CA ALA A 56 74.70 -19.49 -58.30
C ALA A 56 74.39 -19.61 -59.79
N GLY A 57 73.61 -18.67 -60.37
CA GLY A 57 73.33 -18.60 -61.80
C GLY A 57 72.02 -19.32 -62.23
N ASP A 58 71.18 -19.76 -61.31
CA ASP A 58 69.89 -20.42 -61.60
C ASP A 58 68.82 -19.36 -61.94
N ALA A 59 68.49 -19.25 -63.24
CA ALA A 59 67.57 -18.26 -63.79
C ALA A 59 66.14 -18.54 -63.35
N ASP A 60 65.77 -19.79 -63.14
CA ASP A 60 64.40 -20.18 -62.65
C ASP A 60 64.22 -19.78 -61.22
N ALA A 61 65.24 -19.94 -60.36
CA ALA A 61 65.19 -19.48 -58.96
C ALA A 61 65.05 -17.95 -58.87
N ALA A 62 65.67 -17.17 -59.80
CA ALA A 62 65.50 -15.72 -59.84
C ALA A 62 64.08 -15.32 -60.26
N GLN A 63 63.46 -16.04 -61.21
CA GLN A 63 62.03 -15.79 -61.56
C GLN A 63 61.05 -16.13 -60.44
N ILE A 64 61.28 -17.25 -59.73
CA ILE A 64 60.47 -17.64 -58.61
C ILE A 64 60.61 -16.60 -57.51
N LEU A 65 61.77 -16.09 -57.18
CA LEU A 65 62.02 -15.01 -56.23
C LEU A 65 61.25 -13.74 -56.59
N ALA A 66 61.27 -13.30 -57.84
CA ALA A 66 60.56 -12.13 -58.33
C ALA A 66 59.02 -12.33 -58.18
N HIS A 67 58.53 -13.54 -58.48
CA HIS A 67 57.11 -13.87 -58.32
C HIS A 67 56.69 -13.95 -56.82
N LEU A 68 57.56 -14.51 -56.00
CA LEU A 68 57.35 -14.59 -54.55
C LEU A 68 57.28 -13.20 -53.92
N ALA A 69 58.21 -12.29 -54.29
CA ALA A 69 58.22 -10.91 -53.86
C ALA A 69 56.94 -10.18 -54.28
N SER A 70 56.51 -10.31 -55.53
CA SER A 70 55.26 -9.69 -56.01
C SER A 70 53.98 -10.25 -55.34
N THR A 71 54.08 -11.48 -54.89
CA THR A 71 52.94 -12.12 -54.15
C THR A 71 52.90 -11.69 -52.65
N ALA A 72 54.10 -11.59 -52.05
CA ALA A 72 54.26 -11.09 -50.70
C ALA A 72 53.77 -9.64 -50.54
N ASP A 73 54.05 -8.77 -51.53
CA ASP A 73 53.58 -7.38 -51.56
C ASP A 73 51.99 -7.26 -51.62
N ARG A 74 51.34 -8.32 -52.08
CA ARG A 74 49.85 -8.37 -52.16
C ARG A 74 49.18 -8.91 -50.89
N LEU A 75 49.95 -9.51 -50.00
CA LEU A 75 49.44 -9.98 -48.74
C LEU A 75 49.25 -8.78 -47.79
N PRO A 76 48.10 -8.69 -47.10
CA PRO A 76 47.91 -7.66 -46.08
C PRO A 76 48.98 -7.85 -44.99
N ASP A 77 49.60 -6.77 -44.57
CA ASP A 77 50.56 -6.78 -43.49
C ASP A 77 49.82 -7.11 -42.09
N ALA A 78 50.63 -7.56 -41.15
CA ALA A 78 50.12 -7.94 -39.83
C ALA A 78 49.43 -6.75 -39.12
N ALA A 79 49.85 -5.51 -39.42
CA ALA A 79 49.26 -4.30 -38.83
C ALA A 79 47.84 -4.06 -39.40
N THR A 80 47.65 -4.24 -40.71
CA THR A 80 46.34 -4.13 -41.37
C THR A 80 45.36 -5.20 -40.83
N LEU A 81 45.83 -6.43 -40.67
CA LEU A 81 45.02 -7.51 -40.09
C LEU A 81 44.68 -7.25 -38.62
N ALA A 82 45.63 -6.75 -37.83
CA ALA A 82 45.40 -6.36 -36.44
C ALA A 82 44.39 -5.21 -36.32
N ALA A 83 44.48 -4.21 -37.20
CA ALA A 83 43.50 -3.11 -37.25
C ALA A 83 42.10 -3.61 -37.64
N ALA A 84 42.00 -4.50 -38.65
CA ALA A 84 40.72 -5.11 -39.01
C ALA A 84 40.11 -5.92 -37.85
N ARG A 85 40.97 -6.65 -37.11
CA ARG A 85 40.55 -7.38 -35.91
C ARG A 85 39.96 -6.45 -34.83
N GLN A 86 40.66 -5.34 -34.49
CA GLN A 86 40.17 -4.35 -33.53
C GLN A 86 38.85 -3.73 -33.96
N GLN A 87 38.66 -3.47 -35.23
CA GLN A 87 37.38 -2.95 -35.75
C GLN A 87 36.26 -3.97 -35.61
N LEU A 88 36.53 -5.26 -35.87
CA LEU A 88 35.54 -6.33 -35.67
C LEU A 88 35.19 -6.52 -34.20
N ASP A 89 36.17 -6.47 -33.28
CA ASP A 89 35.93 -6.56 -31.83
C ASP A 89 35.10 -5.37 -31.32
N ALA A 90 35.37 -4.16 -31.84
CA ALA A 90 34.58 -2.98 -31.52
C ALA A 90 33.14 -3.11 -32.06
N LEU A 91 32.99 -3.65 -33.28
CA LEU A 91 31.64 -3.89 -33.86
C LEU A 91 30.89 -4.98 -33.13
N ASP A 92 31.54 -6.08 -32.74
CA ASP A 92 30.95 -7.14 -31.91
C ASP A 92 30.43 -6.57 -30.55
N THR A 93 31.29 -5.78 -29.89
CA THR A 93 30.92 -5.11 -28.64
C THR A 93 29.71 -4.19 -28.82
N GLY A 94 29.73 -3.37 -29.88
CA GLY A 94 28.61 -2.48 -30.20
C GLY A 94 27.33 -3.24 -30.54
N ALA A 95 27.41 -4.32 -31.31
CA ALA A 95 26.26 -5.14 -31.64
C ALA A 95 25.62 -5.81 -30.40
N ARG A 96 26.44 -6.30 -29.48
CA ARG A 96 25.96 -6.84 -28.20
C ARG A 96 25.28 -5.79 -27.34
N GLN A 97 25.86 -4.58 -27.23
CA GLN A 97 25.22 -3.48 -26.49
C GLN A 97 23.86 -3.12 -27.07
N VAL A 98 23.72 -3.12 -28.40
CA VAL A 98 22.43 -2.88 -29.07
C VAL A 98 21.45 -4.02 -28.78
N ALA A 99 21.89 -5.27 -28.79
CA ALA A 99 21.05 -6.42 -28.44
C ALA A 99 20.55 -6.36 -27.01
N ASP A 100 21.43 -6.07 -26.05
CA ASP A 100 21.08 -5.92 -24.64
C ASP A 100 20.12 -4.75 -24.41
N GLY A 101 20.37 -3.62 -25.08
CA GLY A 101 19.47 -2.46 -25.02
C GLY A 101 18.10 -2.75 -25.61
N ALA A 102 18.03 -3.51 -26.69
CA ALA A 102 16.77 -3.92 -27.30
C ALA A 102 16.00 -4.92 -26.44
N ALA A 103 16.70 -5.85 -25.78
CA ALA A 103 16.10 -6.76 -24.80
C ALA A 103 15.51 -5.98 -23.59
N ALA A 104 16.28 -5.05 -23.03
CA ALA A 104 15.81 -4.20 -21.93
C ALA A 104 14.59 -3.35 -22.33
N LEU A 105 14.56 -2.84 -23.56
CA LEU A 105 13.39 -2.12 -24.09
C LEU A 105 12.17 -3.04 -24.22
N HIS A 106 12.35 -4.27 -24.69
CA HIS A 106 11.29 -5.27 -24.78
C HIS A 106 10.68 -5.57 -23.38
N ASP A 107 11.52 -5.83 -22.40
CA ASP A 107 11.08 -6.07 -21.03
C ASP A 107 10.35 -4.85 -20.43
N GLY A 108 10.86 -3.65 -20.70
CA GLY A 108 10.23 -2.40 -20.27
C GLY A 108 8.86 -2.20 -20.90
N THR A 109 8.70 -2.48 -22.19
CA THR A 109 7.38 -2.39 -22.87
C THR A 109 6.38 -3.43 -22.35
N ALA A 110 6.84 -4.66 -22.04
CA ALA A 110 6.02 -5.68 -21.42
C ALA A 110 5.53 -5.26 -20.01
N GLN A 111 6.41 -4.66 -19.21
CA GLN A 111 6.03 -4.13 -17.88
C GLN A 111 5.00 -3.00 -17.98
N VAL A 112 5.17 -2.08 -18.94
CA VAL A 112 4.19 -1.00 -19.18
C VAL A 112 2.85 -1.58 -19.62
N ALA A 113 2.84 -2.60 -20.48
CA ALA A 113 1.61 -3.28 -20.90
C ALA A 113 0.89 -3.96 -19.72
N ALA A 114 1.63 -4.65 -18.87
CA ALA A 114 1.09 -5.26 -17.65
C ALA A 114 0.53 -4.20 -16.67
N GLY A 115 1.25 -3.10 -16.47
CA GLY A 115 0.81 -1.98 -15.65
C GLY A 115 -0.49 -1.33 -16.18
N ALA A 116 -0.58 -1.15 -17.50
CA ALA A 116 -1.79 -0.64 -18.15
C ALA A 116 -2.99 -1.60 -18.00
N GLY A 117 -2.74 -2.92 -18.01
CA GLY A 117 -3.73 -3.94 -17.69
C GLY A 117 -4.28 -3.79 -16.27
N SER A 118 -3.38 -3.72 -15.30
CA SER A 118 -3.73 -3.55 -13.88
C SER A 118 -4.50 -2.25 -13.61
N LEU A 119 -4.12 -1.16 -14.30
CA LEU A 119 -4.84 0.12 -14.20
C LEU A 119 -6.26 0.01 -14.76
N ARG A 120 -6.43 -0.68 -15.89
CA ARG A 120 -7.77 -0.92 -16.47
C ARG A 120 -8.66 -1.73 -15.53
N ASP A 121 -8.11 -2.78 -14.91
CA ASP A 121 -8.87 -3.60 -13.96
C ASP A 121 -9.20 -2.81 -12.69
N GLY A 122 -8.28 -1.99 -12.20
CA GLY A 122 -8.53 -1.07 -11.09
C GLY A 122 -9.63 -0.04 -11.41
N THR A 123 -9.65 0.51 -12.63
CA THR A 123 -10.71 1.46 -13.03
C THR A 123 -12.07 0.79 -13.17
N ARG A 124 -12.13 -0.47 -13.62
CA ARG A 124 -13.39 -1.25 -13.61
C ARG A 124 -13.90 -1.48 -12.21
N THR A 125 -13.03 -1.94 -11.30
CA THR A 125 -13.39 -2.13 -9.88
C THR A 125 -13.90 -0.84 -9.25
N LEU A 126 -13.30 0.29 -9.57
CA LEU A 126 -13.75 1.60 -9.10
C LEU A 126 -15.13 1.95 -9.68
N ALA A 127 -15.37 1.68 -10.98
CA ALA A 127 -16.67 1.92 -11.61
C ALA A 127 -17.77 1.06 -10.97
N ASP A 128 -17.48 -0.22 -10.71
CA ASP A 128 -18.42 -1.11 -10.03
C ASP A 128 -18.69 -0.64 -8.60
N GLY A 129 -17.66 -0.20 -7.88
CA GLY A 129 -17.80 0.38 -6.54
C GLY A 129 -18.66 1.63 -6.52
N THR A 130 -18.49 2.53 -7.51
CA THR A 130 -19.33 3.73 -7.62
C THR A 130 -20.78 3.42 -7.93
N ALA A 131 -21.04 2.39 -8.76
CA ALA A 131 -22.40 1.91 -9.04
C ALA A 131 -23.07 1.35 -7.77
N GLN A 132 -22.32 0.59 -6.94
CA GLN A 132 -22.82 0.10 -5.67
C GLN A 132 -23.14 1.23 -4.68
N VAL A 133 -22.28 2.27 -4.61
CA VAL A 133 -22.55 3.46 -3.79
C VAL A 133 -23.81 4.18 -4.27
N ALA A 134 -23.99 4.33 -5.57
CA ALA A 134 -25.20 4.95 -6.12
C ALA A 134 -26.47 4.15 -5.77
N SER A 135 -26.43 2.81 -5.89
CA SER A 135 -27.54 1.94 -5.49
C SER A 135 -27.83 2.06 -3.99
N GLY A 136 -26.79 2.02 -3.14
CA GLY A 136 -26.95 2.19 -1.69
C GLY A 136 -27.54 3.56 -1.32
N ALA A 137 -27.17 4.61 -2.02
CA ALA A 137 -27.77 5.93 -1.81
C ALA A 137 -29.27 5.96 -2.17
N GLN A 138 -29.66 5.24 -3.23
CA GLN A 138 -31.06 5.09 -3.59
C GLN A 138 -31.84 4.32 -2.50
N ASP A 139 -31.28 3.23 -1.99
CA ASP A 139 -31.89 2.45 -0.91
C ASP A 139 -32.09 3.29 0.36
N VAL A 140 -31.14 4.18 0.68
CA VAL A 140 -31.25 5.14 1.79
C VAL A 140 -32.38 6.14 1.53
N ALA A 141 -32.49 6.68 0.31
CA ALA A 141 -33.56 7.61 -0.04
C ALA A 141 -34.94 6.94 0.06
N ASP A 142 -35.08 5.71 -0.40
CA ASP A 142 -36.31 4.92 -0.31
C ASP A 142 -36.65 4.61 1.16
N GLY A 143 -35.63 4.31 1.98
CA GLY A 143 -35.77 4.11 3.43
C GLY A 143 -36.25 5.38 4.15
N ALA A 144 -35.71 6.54 3.78
CA ALA A 144 -36.14 7.82 4.31
C ALA A 144 -37.59 8.14 3.94
N SER A 145 -38.00 7.84 2.71
CA SER A 145 -39.40 8.03 2.27
C SER A 145 -40.35 7.17 3.08
N ARG A 146 -40.00 5.88 3.31
CA ARG A 146 -40.81 4.98 4.16
C ARG A 146 -40.90 5.47 5.61
N LEU A 147 -39.85 6.08 6.14
CA LEU A 147 -39.86 6.67 7.46
C LEU A 147 -40.81 7.87 7.54
N VAL A 148 -40.84 8.73 6.53
CA VAL A 148 -41.79 9.85 6.42
C VAL A 148 -43.23 9.33 6.40
N ASP A 149 -43.52 8.31 5.60
CA ASP A 149 -44.83 7.69 5.53
C ASP A 149 -45.23 7.06 6.86
N GLY A 150 -44.31 6.36 7.52
CA GLY A 150 -44.50 5.78 8.84
C GLY A 150 -44.80 6.80 9.94
N THR A 151 -44.07 7.94 9.91
CA THR A 151 -44.35 9.04 10.84
C THR A 151 -45.69 9.71 10.59
N GLY A 152 -46.12 9.82 9.32
CA GLY A 152 -47.46 10.27 8.95
C GLY A 152 -48.55 9.34 9.48
N GLN A 153 -48.40 8.02 9.33
CA GLN A 153 -49.33 7.02 9.87
C GLN A 153 -49.38 7.06 11.41
N LEU A 154 -48.25 7.23 12.09
CA LEU A 154 -48.20 7.42 13.51
C LEU A 154 -48.98 8.67 13.96
N GLY A 155 -48.79 9.79 13.25
CA GLY A 155 -49.53 11.04 13.49
C GLY A 155 -51.03 10.84 13.33
N ALA A 156 -51.49 10.15 12.28
CA ALA A 156 -52.90 9.82 12.09
C ALA A 156 -53.43 8.87 13.18
N GLY A 157 -52.65 7.87 13.58
CA GLY A 157 -53.00 6.95 14.69
C GLY A 157 -53.13 7.66 16.03
N THR A 158 -52.23 8.58 16.34
CA THR A 158 -52.31 9.38 17.59
C THR A 158 -53.53 10.32 17.58
N ALA A 159 -53.88 10.90 16.45
CA ALA A 159 -55.10 11.72 16.31
C ALA A 159 -56.37 10.87 16.54
N THR A 160 -56.40 9.66 15.96
CA THR A 160 -57.50 8.73 16.14
C THR A 160 -57.62 8.29 17.61
N LEU A 161 -56.52 8.01 18.29
CA LEU A 161 -56.45 7.68 19.69
C LEU A 161 -56.95 8.84 20.57
N ALA A 162 -56.53 10.06 20.26
CA ALA A 162 -56.98 11.26 20.96
C ALA A 162 -58.50 11.42 20.83
N GLY A 163 -59.05 11.27 19.64
CA GLY A 163 -60.51 11.31 19.43
C GLY A 163 -61.25 10.20 20.22
N SER A 164 -60.73 8.98 20.21
CA SER A 164 -61.29 7.85 20.96
C SER A 164 -61.23 8.07 22.47
N LEU A 165 -60.20 8.73 22.98
CA LEU A 165 -60.04 9.09 24.38
C LEU A 165 -61.03 10.20 24.79
N ASP A 166 -61.26 11.20 23.93
CA ASP A 166 -62.27 12.24 24.13
C ASP A 166 -63.69 11.65 24.18
N ASP A 167 -64.02 10.76 23.24
CA ASP A 167 -65.30 10.06 23.19
C ASP A 167 -65.47 9.16 24.41
N GLY A 168 -64.41 8.48 24.86
CA GLY A 168 -64.41 7.65 26.10
C GLY A 168 -64.56 8.48 27.35
N ALA A 169 -63.87 9.65 27.38
CA ALA A 169 -64.02 10.58 28.52
C ALA A 169 -65.45 11.12 28.68
N ALA A 170 -66.15 11.37 27.54
CA ALA A 170 -67.58 11.78 27.58
C ALA A 170 -68.53 10.70 28.10
N GLN A 171 -68.11 9.41 28.07
CA GLN A 171 -68.89 8.29 28.59
C GLN A 171 -68.61 7.96 30.09
N VAL A 172 -67.63 8.57 30.69
CA VAL A 172 -67.27 8.38 32.09
C VAL A 172 -68.24 9.15 32.96
N PRO A 173 -68.87 8.52 33.98
CA PRO A 173 -69.76 9.22 34.94
C PRO A 173 -69.03 10.39 35.59
N ALA A 174 -69.74 11.50 35.85
CA ALA A 174 -69.17 12.72 36.42
C ALA A 174 -68.62 12.45 37.85
N ASP A 175 -67.36 12.13 37.92
CA ASP A 175 -66.58 12.15 39.17
C ASP A 175 -66.34 13.60 39.58
N ASP A 176 -66.12 13.81 40.88
CA ASP A 176 -65.71 15.12 41.38
C ASP A 176 -64.37 15.54 40.77
N ASP A 177 -64.09 16.83 40.75
CA ASP A 177 -62.91 17.39 40.04
C ASP A 177 -61.56 16.83 40.57
N SER A 178 -61.48 16.42 41.82
CA SER A 178 -60.29 15.85 42.44
C SER A 178 -60.06 14.41 41.99
N THR A 179 -61.13 13.60 41.93
CA THR A 179 -61.09 12.21 41.46
C THR A 179 -60.77 12.15 39.93
N ARG A 180 -61.31 13.09 39.14
CA ARG A 180 -61.08 13.25 37.73
C ARG A 180 -59.64 13.63 37.48
N ALA A 181 -59.07 14.59 38.22
CA ALA A 181 -57.68 14.98 38.13
C ALA A 181 -56.69 13.85 38.46
N ALA A 182 -56.99 13.09 39.55
CA ALA A 182 -56.18 11.95 39.97
C ALA A 182 -56.18 10.81 38.92
N ARG A 183 -57.36 10.52 38.32
CA ARG A 183 -57.47 9.53 37.24
C ARG A 183 -56.75 10.00 35.94
N ALA A 184 -56.93 11.27 35.58
CA ALA A 184 -56.25 11.84 34.43
C ALA A 184 -54.73 11.77 34.58
N ALA A 185 -54.17 12.07 35.75
CA ALA A 185 -52.73 11.94 36.02
C ALA A 185 -52.27 10.47 35.96
N ALA A 186 -53.04 9.53 36.51
CA ALA A 186 -52.68 8.10 36.44
C ALA A 186 -52.76 7.50 35.02
N ILE A 187 -53.63 8.06 34.15
CA ILE A 187 -53.73 7.64 32.74
C ILE A 187 -52.65 8.31 31.89
N ALA A 188 -52.30 9.56 32.18
CA ALA A 188 -51.27 10.31 31.43
C ALA A 188 -49.86 9.82 31.73
N GLU A 189 -49.59 9.37 32.98
CA GLU A 189 -48.27 8.83 33.37
C GLU A 189 -48.44 7.50 34.12
N PRO A 190 -48.85 6.41 33.42
CA PRO A 190 -49.05 5.09 34.04
C PRO A 190 -47.71 4.46 34.50
N VAL A 191 -46.58 4.94 33.97
CA VAL A 191 -45.24 4.52 34.35
C VAL A 191 -44.32 5.76 34.38
N GLY A 192 -43.77 6.08 35.53
CA GLY A 192 -42.74 7.10 35.65
C GLY A 192 -41.50 6.67 34.90
N LEU A 193 -41.16 7.41 33.84
CA LEU A 193 -39.92 7.19 33.09
C LEU A 193 -38.78 7.97 33.74
N ASP A 194 -37.89 7.28 34.42
CA ASP A 194 -36.66 7.89 34.93
C ASP A 194 -35.62 7.89 33.79
N ALA A 195 -35.71 8.91 32.93
CA ALA A 195 -34.81 9.10 31.81
C ALA A 195 -33.62 9.94 32.24
N THR A 196 -32.47 9.33 32.38
CA THR A 196 -31.19 10.03 32.57
C THR A 196 -30.45 10.16 31.24
N ASP A 197 -30.37 11.37 30.70
CA ASP A 197 -29.56 11.69 29.57
C ASP A 197 -28.08 11.73 30.01
N ARG A 198 -27.31 10.76 29.55
CA ARG A 198 -25.86 10.67 29.84
C ARG A 198 -25.01 11.54 28.91
N ALA A 199 -25.54 11.92 27.76
CA ALA A 199 -24.85 12.75 26.77
C ALA A 199 -25.88 13.53 25.94
N THR A 200 -25.69 14.83 25.81
CA THR A 200 -26.54 15.70 25.00
C THR A 200 -25.79 16.11 23.76
N ALA A 201 -26.32 15.80 22.58
CA ALA A 201 -25.78 16.27 21.30
C ALA A 201 -26.75 17.33 20.74
N ALA A 202 -26.25 18.52 20.39
CA ALA A 202 -27.06 19.59 19.83
C ALA A 202 -27.55 19.27 18.39
N GLY A 203 -26.95 18.29 17.73
CA GLY A 203 -27.36 17.87 16.40
C GLY A 203 -26.76 16.52 15.98
N PHE A 204 -27.24 16.01 14.84
CA PHE A 204 -26.83 14.71 14.29
C PHE A 204 -25.30 14.62 14.11
N GLY A 205 -24.65 15.68 13.61
CA GLY A 205 -23.21 15.73 13.42
C GLY A 205 -22.41 15.55 14.71
N GLU A 206 -22.85 16.16 15.80
CA GLU A 206 -22.22 15.99 17.12
C GLU A 206 -22.42 14.59 17.70
N GLY A 207 -23.59 14.00 17.48
CA GLY A 207 -23.93 12.67 17.98
C GLY A 207 -23.10 11.55 17.33
N ILE A 208 -22.76 11.70 16.04
CA ILE A 208 -21.98 10.69 15.31
C ILE A 208 -20.46 10.97 15.27
N ALA A 209 -20.03 12.20 15.58
CA ALA A 209 -18.61 12.58 15.58
C ALA A 209 -17.74 11.62 16.43
N PRO A 210 -18.14 11.14 17.62
CA PRO A 210 -17.36 10.20 18.42
C PRO A 210 -17.02 8.89 17.69
N PHE A 211 -17.80 8.49 16.70
CA PHE A 211 -17.56 7.30 15.88
C PHE A 211 -16.68 7.60 14.67
N PHE A 212 -17.00 8.66 13.93
CA PHE A 212 -16.26 8.96 12.70
C PHE A 212 -14.84 9.47 12.95
N LEU A 213 -14.56 10.10 14.09
CA LEU A 213 -13.24 10.55 14.48
C LEU A 213 -12.23 9.39 14.57
N PRO A 214 -12.45 8.34 15.39
CA PRO A 214 -11.54 7.19 15.43
C PRO A 214 -11.44 6.47 14.09
N LEU A 215 -12.54 6.37 13.35
CA LEU A 215 -12.55 5.75 12.02
C LEU A 215 -11.60 6.49 11.05
N ALA A 216 -11.72 7.80 10.97
CA ALA A 216 -10.86 8.64 10.12
C ALA A 216 -9.39 8.55 10.53
N LEU A 217 -9.11 8.53 11.85
CA LEU A 217 -7.75 8.39 12.39
C LEU A 217 -7.15 7.03 12.06
N PHE A 218 -7.93 5.96 12.17
CA PHE A 218 -7.45 4.63 11.82
C PHE A 218 -7.13 4.53 10.32
N LEU A 219 -8.03 5.04 9.47
CA LEU A 219 -7.83 5.03 8.02
C LEU A 219 -6.62 5.88 7.60
N GLY A 220 -6.46 7.06 8.20
CA GLY A 220 -5.27 7.89 7.97
C GLY A 220 -3.97 7.23 8.44
N GLY A 221 -4.03 6.43 9.51
CA GLY A 221 -2.92 5.58 9.93
C GLY A 221 -2.58 4.52 8.88
N VAL A 222 -3.57 3.88 8.25
CA VAL A 222 -3.35 2.95 7.13
C VAL A 222 -2.60 3.65 5.99
N VAL A 223 -3.05 4.84 5.59
CA VAL A 223 -2.38 5.64 4.54
C VAL A 223 -0.96 6.01 4.96
N THR A 224 -0.75 6.42 6.22
CA THR A 224 0.56 6.75 6.76
C THR A 224 1.53 5.56 6.62
N TRP A 225 1.09 4.34 6.93
CA TRP A 225 1.90 3.13 6.80
C TRP A 225 2.02 2.58 5.37
N MET A 226 1.27 3.11 4.43
CA MET A 226 1.53 2.88 3.00
C MET A 226 2.75 3.68 2.52
N ILE A 227 2.97 4.87 3.09
CA ILE A 227 4.07 5.78 2.74
C ILE A 227 5.31 5.47 3.56
N LEU A 228 5.16 5.25 4.89
CA LEU A 228 6.25 5.04 5.82
C LEU A 228 6.56 3.55 6.02
N ARG A 229 7.82 3.23 6.26
CA ARG A 229 8.23 1.87 6.62
C ARG A 229 8.12 1.65 8.13
N PRO A 230 7.49 0.56 8.60
CA PRO A 230 7.28 0.31 10.03
C PRO A 230 8.59 0.16 10.81
N VAL A 231 9.64 -0.39 10.19
CA VAL A 231 11.00 -0.43 10.73
C VAL A 231 11.95 0.00 9.60
N PRO A 232 12.58 1.19 9.68
CA PRO A 232 13.50 1.66 8.66
C PRO A 232 14.74 0.78 8.54
N PRO A 233 15.20 0.40 7.34
CA PRO A 233 16.40 -0.43 7.16
C PRO A 233 17.65 0.16 7.82
N ARG A 234 17.81 1.47 7.78
CA ARG A 234 18.93 2.19 8.44
C ARG A 234 19.00 1.96 9.95
N ALA A 235 17.85 1.78 10.61
CA ALA A 235 17.80 1.49 12.04
C ALA A 235 18.21 0.04 12.36
N LEU A 236 18.16 -0.86 11.39
CA LEU A 236 18.60 -2.25 11.54
C LEU A 236 20.11 -2.42 11.37
N THR A 237 20.78 -1.52 10.64
CA THR A 237 22.24 -1.57 10.40
C THR A 237 23.06 -0.91 11.50
N THR A 238 22.44 -0.09 12.36
CA THR A 238 23.14 0.56 13.49
C THR A 238 23.12 -0.32 14.74
N PRO A 239 24.09 -0.23 15.66
CA PRO A 239 24.15 -1.03 16.90
C PRO A 239 23.10 -0.60 17.95
N ALA A 240 22.03 0.10 17.56
CA ALA A 240 20.97 0.59 18.43
C ALA A 240 20.07 -0.55 18.96
N ARG A 241 19.48 -0.42 20.16
CA ARG A 241 18.51 -1.40 20.72
C ARG A 241 17.27 -1.50 19.84
N GLY A 242 16.58 -2.66 19.83
CA GLY A 242 15.35 -2.88 19.06
C GLY A 242 14.26 -1.82 19.30
N ALA A 243 14.15 -1.30 20.53
CA ALA A 243 13.27 -0.19 20.89
C ALA A 243 13.56 1.09 20.08
N ARG A 244 14.85 1.44 19.91
CA ARG A 244 15.23 2.62 19.13
C ARG A 244 14.90 2.44 17.64
N ALA A 245 15.03 1.21 17.13
CA ALA A 245 14.62 0.89 15.74
C ALA A 245 13.09 0.97 15.54
N ALA A 246 12.30 0.49 16.51
CA ALA A 246 10.85 0.62 16.48
C ALA A 246 10.40 2.08 16.56
N LEU A 247 10.96 2.85 17.50
CA LEU A 247 10.63 4.26 17.69
C LEU A 247 11.06 5.14 16.52
N SER A 248 12.15 4.82 15.81
CA SER A 248 12.57 5.59 14.63
C SER A 248 11.60 5.46 13.45
N GLY A 249 10.85 4.35 13.35
CA GLY A 249 9.74 4.20 12.40
C GLY A 249 8.45 4.83 12.91
N TYR A 250 8.20 4.73 14.22
CA TYR A 250 6.98 5.22 14.87
C TYR A 250 6.90 6.75 14.95
N ALA A 251 8.00 7.42 15.31
CA ALA A 251 7.99 8.86 15.54
C ALA A 251 7.53 9.70 14.33
N PRO A 252 8.00 9.46 13.10
CA PRO A 252 7.46 10.15 11.93
C PRO A 252 5.97 9.89 11.70
N ALA A 253 5.50 8.65 11.93
CA ALA A 253 4.10 8.30 11.80
C ALA A 253 3.25 9.02 12.86
N LEU A 254 3.73 9.12 14.10
CA LEU A 254 3.05 9.87 15.16
C LEU A 254 2.94 11.36 14.84
N VAL A 255 3.99 11.97 14.28
CA VAL A 255 3.93 13.38 13.82
C VAL A 255 2.84 13.55 12.77
N MET A 256 2.78 12.67 11.77
CA MET A 256 1.70 12.68 10.76
C MET A 256 0.32 12.49 11.41
N GLY A 257 0.21 11.58 12.38
CA GLY A 257 -1.02 11.37 13.14
C GLY A 257 -1.46 12.60 13.94
N ILE A 258 -0.54 13.32 14.58
CA ILE A 258 -0.84 14.57 15.30
C ILE A 258 -1.33 15.63 14.32
N VAL A 259 -0.68 15.81 13.17
CA VAL A 259 -1.13 16.72 12.13
C VAL A 259 -2.55 16.36 11.67
N GLN A 260 -2.82 15.06 11.46
CA GLN A 260 -4.15 14.58 11.09
C GLN A 260 -5.20 14.92 12.18
N VAL A 261 -4.88 14.75 13.45
CA VAL A 261 -5.77 15.13 14.58
C VAL A 261 -6.10 16.62 14.53
N VAL A 262 -5.08 17.47 14.37
CA VAL A 262 -5.27 18.93 14.31
C VAL A 262 -6.16 19.32 13.13
N VAL A 263 -5.88 18.80 11.94
CA VAL A 263 -6.69 19.06 10.74
C VAL A 263 -8.14 18.59 10.95
N LEU A 264 -8.32 17.36 11.45
CA LEU A 264 -9.64 16.77 11.61
C LEU A 264 -10.49 17.52 12.63
N LEU A 265 -9.94 17.86 13.80
CA LEU A 265 -10.64 18.65 14.82
C LEU A 265 -10.94 20.06 14.34
N THR A 266 -10.04 20.68 13.56
CA THR A 266 -10.27 22.00 12.97
C THR A 266 -11.43 21.94 11.96
N VAL A 267 -11.45 20.94 11.08
CA VAL A 267 -12.53 20.74 10.10
C VAL A 267 -13.86 20.50 10.79
N LEU A 268 -13.89 19.69 11.84
CA LEU A 268 -15.12 19.44 12.61
C LEU A 268 -15.62 20.71 13.33
N ARG A 269 -14.71 21.51 13.88
CA ARG A 269 -15.08 22.76 14.54
C ARG A 269 -15.61 23.80 13.56
N VAL A 270 -14.96 23.97 12.41
CA VAL A 270 -15.30 25.01 11.43
C VAL A 270 -16.44 24.55 10.50
N GLY A 271 -16.41 23.29 10.06
CA GLY A 271 -17.36 22.77 9.07
C GLY A 271 -18.66 22.25 9.67
N VAL A 272 -18.59 21.58 10.83
CA VAL A 272 -19.76 20.98 11.51
C VAL A 272 -20.23 21.82 12.69
N GLY A 273 -19.41 22.77 13.17
CA GLY A 273 -19.73 23.56 14.35
C GLY A 273 -19.57 22.80 15.67
N LEU A 274 -18.80 21.68 15.67
CA LEU A 274 -18.60 20.86 16.85
C LEU A 274 -17.98 21.66 18.00
N THR A 275 -18.68 21.69 19.13
CA THR A 275 -18.22 22.36 20.36
C THR A 275 -18.03 21.32 21.46
N PRO A 276 -16.80 20.73 21.60
CA PRO A 276 -16.54 19.75 22.63
C PRO A 276 -16.82 20.30 24.03
N THR A 277 -17.50 19.53 24.90
CA THR A 277 -17.70 19.90 26.31
C THR A 277 -16.36 20.02 27.04
N HIS A 278 -15.36 19.19 26.66
CA HIS A 278 -14.03 19.21 27.24
C HIS A 278 -12.95 19.29 26.13
N PRO A 279 -12.67 20.48 25.56
CA PRO A 279 -11.85 20.63 24.35
C PRO A 279 -10.40 20.16 24.53
N VAL A 280 -9.77 20.45 25.67
CA VAL A 280 -8.39 20.02 25.95
C VAL A 280 -8.34 18.48 26.15
N GLY A 281 -9.31 17.93 26.89
CA GLY A 281 -9.43 16.50 27.08
C GLY A 281 -9.68 15.77 25.75
N ALA A 282 -10.56 16.30 24.91
CA ALA A 282 -10.85 15.76 23.58
C ALA A 282 -9.61 15.75 22.69
N LEU A 283 -8.85 16.83 22.65
CA LEU A 283 -7.57 16.89 21.89
C LEU A 283 -6.57 15.85 22.40
N ALA A 284 -6.32 15.83 23.71
CA ALA A 284 -5.34 14.91 24.33
C ALA A 284 -5.74 13.44 24.12
N PHE A 285 -7.02 13.12 24.29
CA PHE A 285 -7.53 11.78 24.08
C PHE A 285 -7.49 11.36 22.59
N THR A 286 -7.81 12.26 21.68
CA THR A 286 -7.71 12.00 20.23
C THR A 286 -6.26 11.72 19.80
N VAL A 287 -5.29 12.42 20.40
CA VAL A 287 -3.85 12.14 20.18
C VAL A 287 -3.49 10.75 20.74
N LEU A 288 -4.02 10.36 21.89
CA LEU A 288 -3.81 9.01 22.44
C LEU A 288 -4.42 7.93 21.52
N VAL A 289 -5.63 8.15 20.99
CA VAL A 289 -6.28 7.24 20.05
C VAL A 289 -5.42 7.02 18.81
N VAL A 290 -4.97 8.09 18.14
CA VAL A 290 -4.14 7.96 16.94
C VAL A 290 -2.80 7.32 17.26
N ALA A 291 -2.19 7.63 18.41
CA ALA A 291 -0.95 7.01 18.85
C ALA A 291 -1.12 5.48 19.03
N ALA A 292 -2.17 5.04 19.71
CA ALA A 292 -2.46 3.62 19.90
C ALA A 292 -2.74 2.92 18.55
N PHE A 293 -3.51 3.51 17.67
CA PHE A 293 -3.82 2.95 16.35
C PHE A 293 -2.57 2.79 15.49
N LEU A 294 -1.74 3.81 15.41
CA LEU A 294 -0.47 3.74 14.68
C LEU A 294 0.48 2.67 15.23
N ALA A 295 0.51 2.49 16.56
CA ALA A 295 1.33 1.47 17.18
C ALA A 295 0.83 0.05 16.87
N VAL A 296 -0.48 -0.19 16.91
CA VAL A 296 -1.09 -1.48 16.52
C VAL A 296 -0.82 -1.80 15.06
N GLN A 297 -1.03 -0.84 14.18
CA GLN A 297 -0.77 -1.00 12.75
C GLN A 297 0.71 -1.28 12.48
N GLN A 298 1.62 -0.55 13.14
CA GLN A 298 3.06 -0.81 13.07
C GLN A 298 3.40 -2.24 13.53
N MET A 299 2.83 -2.68 14.63
CA MET A 299 3.01 -4.02 15.17
C MET A 299 2.58 -5.10 14.17
N LEU A 300 1.39 -4.97 13.57
CA LEU A 300 0.90 -5.90 12.55
C LEU A 300 1.83 -5.97 11.34
N LEU A 301 2.27 -4.82 10.84
CA LEU A 301 3.20 -4.74 9.72
C LEU A 301 4.58 -5.31 10.05
N ALA A 302 5.07 -5.11 11.28
CA ALA A 302 6.36 -5.64 11.71
C ALA A 302 6.34 -7.16 11.94
N LEU A 303 5.21 -7.71 12.42
CA LEU A 303 5.05 -9.14 12.67
C LEU A 303 4.81 -9.93 11.40
N LEU A 304 3.86 -9.49 10.58
CA LEU A 304 3.33 -10.24 9.43
C LEU A 304 4.04 -9.86 8.11
N GLY A 305 4.81 -8.78 8.11
CA GLY A 305 5.37 -8.21 6.90
C GLY A 305 4.41 -7.24 6.20
N THR A 306 4.89 -6.58 5.13
CA THR A 306 4.15 -5.47 4.51
C THR A 306 2.84 -5.89 3.84
N ALA A 307 2.81 -7.00 3.11
CA ALA A 307 1.62 -7.45 2.41
C ALA A 307 0.56 -8.00 3.38
N ALA A 308 0.88 -9.05 4.14
CA ALA A 308 -0.05 -9.66 5.08
C ALA A 308 -0.44 -8.71 6.23
N GLY A 309 0.48 -7.84 6.67
CA GLY A 309 0.20 -6.83 7.68
C GLY A 309 -0.82 -5.78 7.23
N ARG A 310 -0.80 -5.36 5.96
CA ARG A 310 -1.81 -4.47 5.38
C ARG A 310 -3.18 -5.12 5.35
N ILE A 311 -3.26 -6.38 4.91
CA ILE A 311 -4.51 -7.15 4.91
C ILE A 311 -5.05 -7.28 6.33
N ALA A 312 -4.21 -7.65 7.30
CA ALA A 312 -4.59 -7.75 8.70
C ALA A 312 -5.10 -6.42 9.28
N THR A 313 -4.48 -5.31 8.92
CA THR A 313 -4.90 -3.97 9.34
C THR A 313 -6.27 -3.60 8.76
N LEU A 314 -6.52 -3.92 7.49
CA LEU A 314 -7.83 -3.71 6.86
C LEU A 314 -8.90 -4.63 7.46
N ALA A 315 -8.58 -5.90 7.71
CA ALA A 315 -9.48 -6.82 8.39
C ALA A 315 -9.83 -6.32 9.80
N LEU A 316 -8.84 -5.82 10.54
CA LEU A 316 -9.07 -5.19 11.84
C LEU A 316 -9.98 -3.96 11.73
N LEU A 317 -9.83 -3.13 10.69
CA LEU A 317 -10.71 -1.99 10.44
C LEU A 317 -12.17 -2.43 10.26
N VAL A 318 -12.41 -3.43 9.41
CA VAL A 318 -13.76 -3.95 9.17
C VAL A 318 -14.40 -4.51 10.45
N LEU A 319 -13.63 -5.27 11.23
CA LEU A 319 -14.08 -5.79 12.52
C LEU A 319 -14.41 -4.67 13.52
N GLN A 320 -13.59 -3.63 13.57
CA GLN A 320 -13.83 -2.46 14.42
C GLN A 320 -15.08 -1.69 14.01
N LEU A 321 -15.27 -1.50 12.70
CA LEU A 321 -16.43 -0.79 12.16
C LEU A 321 -17.75 -1.48 12.57
N ALA A 322 -17.79 -2.81 12.48
CA ALA A 322 -18.97 -3.60 12.83
C ALA A 322 -19.23 -3.72 14.33
N SER A 323 -18.19 -3.55 15.17
CA SER A 323 -18.28 -3.86 16.61
C SER A 323 -18.14 -2.63 17.52
N ALA A 324 -17.81 -1.45 17.00
CA ALA A 324 -17.48 -0.28 17.84
C ALA A 324 -18.70 0.38 18.53
N GLY A 325 -19.92 0.00 18.19
CA GLY A 325 -21.13 0.56 18.82
C GLY A 325 -21.34 2.06 18.53
N GLY A 326 -20.84 2.53 17.37
CA GLY A 326 -20.86 3.96 17.03
C GLY A 326 -22.19 4.45 16.51
N THR A 327 -22.80 3.72 15.59
CA THR A 327 -24.08 4.05 14.95
C THR A 327 -25.26 3.33 15.56
N TYR A 328 -25.03 2.16 16.15
CA TYR A 328 -26.07 1.36 16.83
C TYR A 328 -25.59 0.95 18.22
N PRO A 329 -26.51 0.77 19.20
CA PRO A 329 -26.15 0.20 20.48
C PRO A 329 -25.52 -1.18 20.33
N VAL A 330 -24.46 -1.45 21.07
CA VAL A 330 -23.72 -2.73 21.01
C VAL A 330 -24.62 -3.92 21.34
N GLU A 331 -25.60 -3.70 22.19
CA GLU A 331 -26.59 -4.69 22.65
C GLU A 331 -27.44 -5.23 21.49
N THR A 332 -27.68 -4.43 20.46
CA THR A 332 -28.43 -4.83 19.25
C THR A 332 -27.60 -5.60 18.22
N SER A 333 -26.28 -5.66 18.42
CA SER A 333 -25.39 -6.36 17.52
C SER A 333 -25.42 -7.89 17.72
N PRO A 334 -25.10 -8.71 16.68
CA PRO A 334 -24.96 -10.16 16.82
C PRO A 334 -23.93 -10.54 17.90
N ALA A 335 -24.15 -11.71 18.54
CA ALA A 335 -23.34 -12.16 19.68
C ALA A 335 -21.82 -12.15 19.42
N PHE A 336 -21.40 -12.49 18.20
CA PHE A 336 -20.00 -12.44 17.78
C PHE A 336 -19.39 -11.04 17.94
N PHE A 337 -20.05 -10.00 17.43
CA PHE A 337 -19.56 -8.62 17.50
C PHE A 337 -19.62 -8.06 18.92
N ARG A 338 -20.62 -8.46 19.72
CA ARG A 338 -20.67 -8.11 21.15
C ARG A 338 -19.50 -8.68 21.94
N ALA A 339 -19.14 -9.94 21.68
CA ALA A 339 -17.97 -10.57 22.30
C ALA A 339 -16.65 -9.91 21.87
N LEU A 340 -16.58 -9.42 20.64
CA LEU A 340 -15.39 -8.77 20.09
C LEU A 340 -15.23 -7.31 20.55
N HIS A 341 -16.34 -6.64 20.86
CA HIS A 341 -16.37 -5.23 21.27
C HIS A 341 -15.35 -4.84 22.34
N PRO A 342 -15.18 -5.56 23.46
CA PRO A 342 -14.23 -5.21 24.51
C PRO A 342 -12.76 -5.46 24.13
N LEU A 343 -12.50 -6.12 23.00
CA LEU A 343 -11.14 -6.41 22.54
C LEU A 343 -10.64 -5.39 21.50
N LEU A 344 -11.52 -4.54 20.98
CA LEU A 344 -11.21 -3.66 19.87
C LEU A 344 -10.91 -2.22 20.34
N PRO A 345 -9.79 -1.65 19.89
CA PRO A 345 -9.37 -0.31 20.33
C PRO A 345 -10.32 0.81 19.90
N MET A 346 -11.06 0.65 18.80
CA MET A 346 -12.02 1.65 18.36
C MET A 346 -13.21 1.80 19.31
N SER A 347 -13.65 0.73 19.97
CA SER A 347 -14.70 0.76 20.97
C SER A 347 -14.37 1.75 22.10
N TYR A 348 -13.16 1.66 22.62
CA TYR A 348 -12.68 2.58 23.66
C TYR A 348 -12.46 4.00 23.13
N GLY A 349 -12.03 4.12 21.86
CA GLY A 349 -11.93 5.43 21.18
C GLY A 349 -13.28 6.14 21.09
N VAL A 350 -14.33 5.41 20.71
CA VAL A 350 -15.72 5.92 20.63
C VAL A 350 -16.25 6.32 22.00
N ASP A 351 -16.11 5.45 23.00
CA ASP A 351 -16.64 5.70 24.34
C ASP A 351 -15.97 6.91 25.02
N GLY A 352 -14.64 7.00 24.92
CA GLY A 352 -13.90 8.12 25.48
C GLY A 352 -14.18 9.44 24.76
N LEU A 353 -14.30 9.42 23.42
CA LEU A 353 -14.67 10.62 22.67
C LEU A 353 -16.13 11.04 22.94
N ARG A 354 -17.04 10.09 23.09
CA ARG A 354 -18.44 10.40 23.47
C ARG A 354 -18.49 11.11 24.82
N ALA A 355 -17.74 10.64 25.82
CA ALA A 355 -17.66 11.29 27.12
C ALA A 355 -17.09 12.71 27.06
N LEU A 356 -16.15 12.99 26.14
CA LEU A 356 -15.44 14.26 26.06
C LEU A 356 -16.08 15.28 25.10
N LEU A 357 -16.79 14.79 24.08
CA LEU A 357 -17.43 15.64 23.08
C LEU A 357 -18.85 16.04 23.48
N THR A 358 -19.65 15.10 23.99
CA THR A 358 -21.09 15.28 24.21
C THR A 358 -21.55 14.96 25.61
N GLY A 359 -20.70 14.40 26.46
CA GLY A 359 -21.05 13.97 27.82
C GLY A 359 -20.13 14.53 28.90
N ASN A 360 -20.13 13.87 30.05
CA ASN A 360 -19.21 14.15 31.15
C ASN A 360 -18.20 13.01 31.32
N PRO A 361 -16.94 13.32 31.67
CA PRO A 361 -15.94 12.32 31.99
C PRO A 361 -16.40 11.41 33.13
N ASP A 362 -16.52 10.14 32.86
CA ASP A 362 -16.91 9.10 33.82
C ASP A 362 -15.86 7.97 33.90
N GLY A 363 -16.15 6.90 34.63
CA GLY A 363 -15.27 5.74 34.74
C GLY A 363 -14.94 5.07 33.41
N ARG A 364 -15.78 5.19 32.39
CA ARG A 364 -15.56 4.64 31.03
C ARG A 364 -14.43 5.35 30.32
N LEU A 365 -14.32 6.67 30.47
CA LEU A 365 -13.21 7.45 29.91
C LEU A 365 -11.87 6.93 30.47
N TRP A 366 -11.77 6.75 31.77
CA TRP A 366 -10.53 6.29 32.40
C TRP A 366 -10.19 4.84 32.01
N THR A 367 -11.21 3.98 31.86
CA THR A 367 -11.03 2.63 31.32
C THR A 367 -10.51 2.68 29.89
N ALA A 368 -11.05 3.57 29.05
CA ALA A 368 -10.60 3.76 27.68
C ALA A 368 -9.14 4.26 27.62
N VAL A 369 -8.77 5.22 28.46
CA VAL A 369 -7.39 5.72 28.58
C VAL A 369 -6.46 4.57 28.97
N ALA A 370 -6.78 3.84 30.03
CA ALA A 370 -5.96 2.73 30.52
C ALA A 370 -5.77 1.64 29.45
N TYR A 371 -6.84 1.28 28.75
CA TYR A 371 -6.79 0.30 27.66
C TYR A 371 -5.89 0.78 26.50
N LEU A 372 -6.10 2.00 26.02
CA LEU A 372 -5.33 2.55 24.89
C LEU A 372 -3.85 2.74 25.22
N VAL A 373 -3.52 3.17 26.44
CA VAL A 373 -2.13 3.26 26.90
C VAL A 373 -1.48 1.88 26.99
N THR A 374 -2.19 0.91 27.56
CA THR A 374 -1.70 -0.48 27.64
C THR A 374 -1.47 -1.05 26.24
N LEU A 375 -2.40 -0.84 25.32
CA LEU A 375 -2.30 -1.30 23.94
C LEU A 375 -1.14 -0.62 23.19
N LEU A 376 -0.96 0.68 23.38
CA LEU A 376 0.15 1.45 22.82
C LEU A 376 1.50 0.88 23.28
N VAL A 377 1.66 0.72 24.60
CA VAL A 377 2.91 0.20 25.19
C VAL A 377 3.16 -1.24 24.74
N ALA A 378 2.17 -2.10 24.80
CA ALA A 378 2.26 -3.50 24.37
C ALA A 378 2.64 -3.61 22.89
N SER A 379 1.99 -2.83 22.02
CA SER A 379 2.27 -2.84 20.57
C SER A 379 3.68 -2.37 20.26
N LEU A 380 4.17 -1.32 20.92
CA LEU A 380 5.54 -0.84 20.78
C LEU A 380 6.55 -1.83 21.36
N ALA A 381 6.25 -2.49 22.47
CA ALA A 381 7.11 -3.53 23.05
C ALA A 381 7.25 -4.72 22.10
N VAL A 382 6.15 -5.21 21.54
CA VAL A 382 6.15 -6.31 20.53
C VAL A 382 6.92 -5.90 19.28
N THR A 383 6.70 -4.69 18.78
CA THR A 383 7.44 -4.15 17.62
C THR A 383 8.94 -4.06 17.92
N SER A 384 9.30 -3.60 19.13
CA SER A 384 10.69 -3.49 19.58
C SER A 384 11.37 -4.85 19.67
N TRP A 385 10.68 -5.84 20.23
CA TRP A 385 11.16 -7.23 20.29
C TRP A 385 11.36 -7.81 18.89
N ARG A 386 10.38 -7.61 17.99
CA ARG A 386 10.48 -8.06 16.60
C ARG A 386 11.63 -7.40 15.86
N ALA A 387 11.78 -6.08 15.99
CA ALA A 387 12.89 -5.32 15.41
C ALA A 387 14.26 -5.83 15.91
N GLY A 388 14.35 -6.19 17.20
CA GLY A 388 15.54 -6.82 17.76
C GLY A 388 15.89 -8.15 17.07
N ARG A 389 14.88 -8.99 16.82
CA ARG A 389 15.07 -10.29 16.13
C ARG A 389 15.36 -10.16 14.62
N MET A 390 14.92 -9.10 13.97
CA MET A 390 15.22 -8.84 12.57
C MET A 390 16.70 -8.55 12.31
N ARG A 391 17.47 -8.24 13.34
CA ARG A 391 18.91 -7.90 13.28
C ARG A 391 19.82 -9.12 13.35
N THR A 392 19.34 -10.27 13.82
CA THR A 392 20.09 -11.53 13.83
C THR A 392 20.02 -12.14 12.43
N TRP A 393 21.19 -12.15 11.74
CA TRP A 393 21.35 -12.84 10.48
C TRP A 393 21.54 -14.34 10.77
N THR A 394 20.63 -15.16 10.24
CA THR A 394 20.80 -16.62 10.24
C THR A 394 21.34 -17.06 8.89
N LEU A 395 22.08 -18.18 8.84
CA LEU A 395 22.62 -18.77 7.61
C LEU A 395 21.55 -18.96 6.51
N SER A 396 20.32 -19.32 6.90
CA SER A 396 19.18 -19.46 5.98
C SER A 396 18.71 -18.16 5.33
N ARG A 397 19.06 -17.00 5.89
CA ARG A 397 18.77 -15.67 5.30
C ARG A 397 19.91 -15.14 4.43
N LEU A 398 21.12 -15.66 4.60
CA LEU A 398 22.28 -15.34 3.77
C LEU A 398 22.25 -16.10 2.44
N HIS A 399 21.61 -17.25 2.40
CA HIS A 399 21.40 -18.05 1.20
C HIS A 399 19.89 -18.30 1.04
N PRO A 400 19.13 -17.35 0.44
CA PRO A 400 17.76 -17.65 0.05
C PRO A 400 17.79 -18.84 -0.90
N ALA A 401 16.94 -19.85 -0.64
CA ALA A 401 16.78 -20.96 -1.56
C ALA A 401 16.45 -20.42 -2.94
N LEU A 402 17.32 -20.70 -3.91
CA LEU A 402 17.06 -20.42 -5.30
C LEU A 402 15.83 -21.24 -5.70
N THR A 403 14.70 -20.60 -5.85
CA THR A 403 13.55 -21.21 -6.54
C THR A 403 13.93 -21.25 -8.01
N ILE A 404 14.34 -22.47 -8.45
CA ILE A 404 14.53 -22.83 -9.86
C ILE A 404 13.14 -22.95 -10.49
#